data_007e279d5351c74f369036287ef94783
#
_entry.id   007e279d5351c74f369036287ef94783
#
_cell.length_a   1.000
_cell.length_b   1.000
_cell.length_c   1.000
_cell.angle_alpha   90.00
_cell.angle_beta   90.00
_cell.angle_gamma   90.00
#
_symmetry.space_group_name_H-M   'P 1'
#
loop_
_entity.id
_entity.type
_entity.pdbx_description
1 polymer ?
#
loop_
_entity_poly.entity_id
_entity_poly.type
_entity_poly.pdbx_seq_one_letter_code
_entity_poly.pdbx_strand_id
1 'polypeptide(L)' 'MQTRTFTAVLDQEGDWYVAECPEVGTVSQGGTIDEALANLKCCN' A
#
# COMPACT_ATOMS: atom_id res chain seq x y z
N MET A 1 -6.24 -8.21 20.83
CA MET A 1 -5.81 -8.00 20.02
C MET A 1 -6.29 -7.12 19.28
N GLN A 2 -6.05 -6.59 18.70
CA GLN A 2 -6.51 -5.76 18.04
C GLN A 2 -6.38 -5.95 16.78
N THR A 3 -7.18 -5.86 16.09
CA THR A 3 -7.11 -6.06 14.81
C THR A 3 -7.16 -4.80 14.14
N ARG A 4 -6.18 -4.40 13.50
CA ARG A 4 -6.18 -3.26 12.84
C ARG A 4 -6.43 -3.54 11.48
N THR A 5 -7.44 -3.21 10.88
CA THR A 5 -7.77 -3.45 9.51
C THR A 5 -7.51 -2.20 8.74
N PHE A 6 -6.46 -2.19 7.98
CA PHE A 6 -6.19 -1.04 7.15
C PHE A 6 -6.80 -1.26 5.80
N THR A 7 -7.45 -0.27 5.27
CA THR A 7 -8.02 -0.35 3.94
C THR A 7 -6.99 0.16 2.96
N ALA A 8 -6.38 -0.73 2.24
CA ALA A 8 -5.37 -0.33 1.27
C ALA A 8 -5.99 -0.33 -0.11
N VAL A 9 -5.84 0.77 -0.81
CA VAL A 9 -6.33 0.90 -2.18
C VAL A 9 -5.17 0.61 -3.10
N LEU A 10 -5.37 -0.32 -4.02
CA LEU A 10 -4.32 -0.69 -4.96
C LEU A 10 -4.69 -0.26 -6.35
N ASP A 11 -3.76 0.39 -7.02
CA ASP A 11 -3.98 0.85 -8.37
C ASP A 11 -2.83 0.39 -9.23
N GLN A 12 -3.08 0.17 -10.47
CA GLN A 12 -2.03 -0.20 -11.41
C GLN A 12 -1.80 0.94 -12.37
N GLU A 13 -0.56 1.38 -12.44
CA GLU A 13 -0.22 2.47 -13.34
C GLU A 13 0.86 1.98 -14.29
N GLY A 14 0.48 1.57 -15.46
CA GLY A 14 1.44 1.08 -16.42
C GLY A 14 2.07 -0.22 -15.94
N ASP A 15 3.35 -0.16 -15.66
CA ASP A 15 4.09 -1.33 -15.24
C ASP A 15 4.27 -1.42 -13.74
N TRP A 16 3.65 -0.58 -12.99
CA TRP A 16 3.88 -0.56 -11.55
C TRP A 16 2.55 -0.50 -10.82
N TYR A 17 2.60 -0.70 -9.53
CA TYR A 17 1.41 -0.69 -8.70
C TYR A 17 1.55 0.36 -7.62
N VAL A 18 0.45 0.98 -7.26
CA VAL A 18 0.43 2.00 -6.23
C VAL A 18 -0.47 1.53 -5.12
N ALA A 19 0.04 1.56 -3.90
CA ALA A 19 -0.73 1.19 -2.72
C ALA A 19 -0.95 2.44 -1.90
N GLU A 20 -2.19 2.69 -1.55
CA GLU A 20 -2.52 3.89 -0.81
C GLU A 20 -3.33 3.52 0.42
N CYS A 21 -2.99 4.09 1.55
CA CYS A 21 -3.74 3.90 2.76
C CYS A 21 -4.32 5.23 3.20
N PRO A 22 -5.54 5.53 2.80
CA PRO A 22 -6.12 6.83 3.11
C PRO A 22 -6.34 7.04 4.60
N GLU A 23 -6.39 5.95 5.35
CA GLU A 23 -6.61 6.07 6.77
C GLU A 23 -5.50 6.84 7.44
N VAL A 24 -4.27 6.59 7.05
CA VAL A 24 -3.14 7.28 7.61
C VAL A 24 -2.52 8.25 6.62
N GLY A 25 -3.05 8.29 5.42
CA GLY A 25 -2.58 9.25 4.44
C GLY A 25 -1.24 8.91 3.81
N THR A 26 -0.91 7.63 3.71
CA THR A 26 0.36 7.24 3.12
C THR A 26 0.14 6.59 1.77
N VAL A 27 1.15 6.71 0.91
CA VAL A 27 1.09 6.15 -0.42
C VAL A 27 2.46 5.53 -0.73
N SER A 28 2.45 4.36 -1.31
CA SER A 28 3.68 3.70 -1.70
C SER A 28 3.48 3.06 -3.07
N GLN A 29 4.55 2.70 -3.70
CA GLN A 29 4.46 2.11 -5.01
C GLN A 29 5.53 1.04 -5.16
N GLY A 30 5.34 0.16 -6.10
CA GLY A 30 6.30 -0.89 -6.34
C GLY A 30 6.03 -1.54 -7.67
N GLY A 31 6.93 -2.41 -8.08
CA GLY A 31 6.80 -3.11 -9.34
C GLY A 31 5.79 -4.24 -9.28
N THR A 32 5.43 -4.67 -8.09
CA THR A 32 4.41 -5.69 -7.92
C THR A 32 3.53 -5.29 -6.76
N ILE A 33 2.41 -5.95 -6.64
CA ILE A 33 1.50 -5.68 -5.55
C ILE A 33 2.18 -5.96 -4.23
N ASP A 34 2.91 -7.06 -4.16
CA ASP A 34 3.63 -7.41 -2.95
C ASP A 34 4.62 -6.33 -2.58
N GLU A 35 5.30 -5.82 -3.56
CA GLU A 35 6.29 -4.80 -3.32
C GLU A 35 5.65 -3.51 -2.85
N ALA A 36 4.55 -3.13 -3.47
CA ALA A 36 3.85 -1.92 -3.08
C ALA A 36 3.34 -2.03 -1.65
N LEU A 37 2.81 -3.19 -1.30
CA LEU A 37 2.31 -3.39 0.04
C LEU A 37 3.44 -3.44 1.05
N ALA A 38 4.54 -4.06 0.69
CA ALA A 38 5.68 -4.13 1.60
C ALA A 38 6.23 -2.74 1.86
N ASN A 39 6.29 -1.93 0.82
CA ASN A 39 6.78 -0.57 0.99
C ASN A 39 5.83 0.24 1.86
N LEU A 40 4.56 0.00 1.71
CA LEU A 40 3.59 0.71 2.51
C LEU A 40 3.74 0.33 3.97
N LYS A 41 3.92 -0.94 4.24
CA LYS A 41 4.09 -1.40 5.59
C LYS A 41 5.39 -0.90 6.19
N CYS A 42 6.40 -0.85 5.38
CA CYS A 42 7.69 -0.45 5.87
C CYS A 42 7.69 0.97 6.42
N CYS A 43 6.85 1.78 5.86
CA CYS A 43 6.78 3.16 6.28
C CYS A 43 6.06 3.34 7.58
N ASN A 44 5.44 2.30 8.03
CA ASN A 44 4.76 2.42 9.26
C ASN A 44 5.72 2.38 10.40
#